data_6d7fb0a18f9a7061ec268ede272cf6b3
#
_entry.id   6d7fb0a18f9a7061ec268ede272cf6b3
#
_cell.length_a   1.000
_cell.length_b   1.000
_cell.length_c   1.000
_cell.angle_alpha   90.00
_cell.angle_beta   90.00
_cell.angle_gamma   90.00
#
_symmetry.space_group_name_H-M   'P 1'
#
loop_
_entity.id
_entity.type
_entity.pdbx_description
1 polymer ?
#
loop_
_entity_poly.entity_id
_entity_poly.type
_entity_poly.pdbx_seq_one_letter_code
_entity_poly.pdbx_strand_id
1 'polypeptide(L)'
;NLGVYDEVRELLAANGKDICEIEEVEPEPSLGNGGLGRLAACFLDSIATLGLEGDGIGLNYHLGLFKQVFENHKQKETPNPWIQNTSWLTDTGIGFDVPFKDFSLHSKLYDIDVTGYENGTNKLHLFDIESVNENIVGDGISFDKNDIRENLTLFLYPDDSDKQGELLRIYQQYFMVSNGAQFILKECEEKGYSLEELDKHVVIQINDTHPSMVIPELIRLLTARGISMDKAIEIVTNTCAYTNHTILAEALEKWPIDYLEAVVPHLMPIIRELAARVAAKYDNKDVQIIDEWNRVHMARMDMHYGFSVNGVAALHTEILKNVELKPFYDIYPEKFNNKTNGITFRRWLMHCDKKLVEWM
;
A
#
# COMPACT_ATOMS: atom_id res chain seq x y z
N ASN A 1 5.39 -2.67 -24.49
CA ASN A 1 3.94 -2.81 -24.36
C ASN A 1 3.21 -2.23 -25.55
N LEU A 2 3.58 -1.02 -25.97
CA LEU A 2 2.91 -0.30 -27.07
C LEU A 2 3.26 -0.85 -28.47
N GLY A 3 4.23 -1.75 -28.60
CA GLY A 3 4.66 -2.33 -29.87
C GLY A 3 5.44 -1.38 -30.79
N VAL A 4 5.90 -0.24 -30.28
CA VAL A 4 6.57 0.82 -31.07
C VAL A 4 8.09 0.90 -30.84
N TYR A 5 8.67 -0.07 -30.15
CA TYR A 5 10.09 -0.03 -29.77
C TYR A 5 11.04 0.09 -30.96
N ASP A 6 10.85 -0.72 -32.01
CA ASP A 6 11.71 -0.71 -33.18
C ASP A 6 11.60 0.60 -33.96
N GLU A 7 10.40 1.15 -34.10
CA GLU A 7 10.17 2.44 -34.75
C GLU A 7 10.86 3.59 -34.01
N VAL A 8 10.72 3.60 -32.67
CA VAL A 8 11.38 4.62 -31.83
C VAL A 8 12.90 4.47 -31.89
N ARG A 9 13.43 3.24 -31.81
CA ARG A 9 14.86 2.97 -31.93
C ARG A 9 15.44 3.47 -33.26
N GLU A 10 14.74 3.16 -34.37
CA GLU A 10 15.18 3.61 -35.72
C GLU A 10 15.13 5.14 -35.86
N LEU A 11 14.07 5.77 -35.35
CA LEU A 11 13.96 7.22 -35.35
C LEU A 11 15.07 7.90 -34.53
N LEU A 12 15.38 7.38 -33.34
CA LEU A 12 16.46 7.87 -32.50
C LEU A 12 17.81 7.69 -33.18
N ALA A 13 18.07 6.49 -33.76
CA ALA A 13 19.31 6.20 -34.49
C ALA A 13 19.52 7.14 -35.71
N ALA A 14 18.45 7.44 -36.44
CA ALA A 14 18.48 8.40 -37.56
C ALA A 14 18.84 9.82 -37.09
N ASN A 15 18.64 10.15 -35.82
CA ASN A 15 19.00 11.42 -35.19
C ASN A 15 20.30 11.33 -34.33
N GLY A 16 21.08 10.25 -34.52
CA GLY A 16 22.37 10.06 -33.84
C GLY A 16 22.26 9.77 -32.35
N LYS A 17 21.14 9.19 -31.89
CA LYS A 17 20.88 8.83 -30.49
C LYS A 17 20.71 7.31 -30.36
N ASP A 18 21.18 6.75 -29.26
CA ASP A 18 20.96 5.35 -28.90
C ASP A 18 19.84 5.26 -27.84
N ILE A 19 18.84 4.42 -28.09
CA ILE A 19 17.73 4.23 -27.18
C ILE A 19 18.21 3.64 -25.84
N CYS A 20 19.20 2.74 -25.86
CA CYS A 20 19.73 2.13 -24.65
C CYS A 20 20.47 3.14 -23.78
N GLU A 21 21.20 4.09 -24.39
CA GLU A 21 21.85 5.20 -23.64
C GLU A 21 20.80 6.14 -23.01
N ILE A 22 19.66 6.33 -23.66
CA ILE A 22 18.56 7.15 -23.12
C ILE A 22 17.87 6.42 -21.97
N GLU A 23 17.59 5.14 -22.11
CA GLU A 23 16.99 4.31 -21.05
C GLU A 23 17.86 4.27 -19.77
N GLU A 24 19.19 4.26 -19.92
CA GLU A 24 20.14 4.23 -18.78
C GLU A 24 20.09 5.49 -17.89
N VAL A 25 19.68 6.63 -18.43
CA VAL A 25 19.65 7.89 -17.69
C VAL A 25 18.27 8.24 -17.14
N GLU A 26 17.25 7.49 -17.48
CA GLU A 26 15.90 7.69 -16.96
C GLU A 26 15.81 7.20 -15.50
N PRO A 27 15.37 8.07 -14.56
CA PRO A 27 15.21 7.66 -13.18
C PRO A 27 14.04 6.70 -13.02
N GLU A 28 14.26 5.56 -12.36
CA GLU A 28 13.18 4.64 -12.00
C GLU A 28 12.39 5.14 -10.78
N PRO A 29 11.04 4.94 -10.74
CA PRO A 29 10.27 5.23 -9.55
C PRO A 29 10.70 4.35 -8.39
N SER A 30 10.85 4.96 -7.23
CA SER A 30 11.22 4.29 -5.99
C SER A 30 10.04 4.24 -5.02
N LEU A 31 9.05 3.40 -5.33
CA LEU A 31 7.74 3.34 -4.69
C LEU A 31 7.52 2.09 -3.82
N GLY A 32 8.47 1.18 -3.80
CA GLY A 32 8.39 -0.06 -3.06
C GLY A 32 9.76 -0.65 -2.75
N ASN A 33 9.81 -1.60 -1.81
CA ASN A 33 11.04 -2.26 -1.40
C ASN A 33 10.91 -3.78 -1.45
N GLY A 34 11.98 -4.44 -1.84
CA GLY A 34 12.12 -5.89 -1.81
C GLY A 34 11.05 -6.66 -2.57
N GLY A 35 10.75 -7.86 -2.08
CA GLY A 35 9.78 -8.77 -2.67
C GLY A 35 8.35 -8.22 -2.65
N LEU A 36 7.95 -7.58 -1.56
CA LEU A 36 6.61 -7.02 -1.39
C LEU A 36 6.32 -5.94 -2.45
N GLY A 37 7.24 -4.97 -2.60
CA GLY A 37 7.09 -3.90 -3.58
C GLY A 37 7.12 -4.39 -5.03
N ARG A 38 8.06 -5.31 -5.37
CA ARG A 38 8.14 -5.90 -6.71
C ARG A 38 6.89 -6.73 -7.04
N LEU A 39 6.36 -7.45 -6.07
CA LEU A 39 5.15 -8.24 -6.25
C LEU A 39 3.93 -7.35 -6.54
N ALA A 40 3.76 -6.26 -5.82
CA ALA A 40 2.69 -5.29 -6.08
C ALA A 40 2.78 -4.74 -7.51
N ALA A 41 3.98 -4.36 -7.97
CA ALA A 41 4.19 -3.91 -9.35
C ALA A 41 3.85 -5.00 -10.39
N CYS A 42 4.21 -6.27 -10.14
CA CYS A 42 3.87 -7.38 -11.01
C CYS A 42 2.36 -7.65 -11.06
N PHE A 43 1.65 -7.52 -9.94
CA PHE A 43 0.20 -7.68 -9.92
C PHE A 43 -0.52 -6.56 -10.68
N LEU A 44 -0.13 -5.31 -10.50
CA LEU A 44 -0.72 -4.19 -11.26
C LEU A 44 -0.53 -4.38 -12.78
N ASP A 45 0.68 -4.75 -13.21
CA ASP A 45 0.96 -5.05 -14.61
C ASP A 45 0.11 -6.24 -15.12
N SER A 46 -0.04 -7.29 -14.33
CA SER A 46 -0.84 -8.45 -14.70
C SER A 46 -2.34 -8.14 -14.78
N ILE A 47 -2.87 -7.35 -13.86
CA ILE A 47 -4.27 -6.90 -13.86
C ILE A 47 -4.54 -6.10 -15.12
N ALA A 48 -3.68 -5.13 -15.46
CA ALA A 48 -3.80 -4.34 -16.68
C ALA A 48 -3.65 -5.21 -17.94
N THR A 49 -2.70 -6.15 -17.95
CA THR A 49 -2.48 -7.08 -19.09
C THR A 49 -3.70 -7.98 -19.35
N LEU A 50 -4.40 -8.38 -18.29
CA LEU A 50 -5.61 -9.19 -18.39
C LEU A 50 -6.87 -8.37 -18.75
N GLY A 51 -6.74 -7.06 -18.87
CA GLY A 51 -7.88 -6.16 -19.14
C GLY A 51 -8.87 -6.09 -17.97
N LEU A 52 -8.40 -6.35 -16.75
CA LEU A 52 -9.21 -6.24 -15.54
C LEU A 52 -9.11 -4.83 -14.97
N GLU A 53 -10.21 -4.34 -14.41
CA GLU A 53 -10.22 -3.09 -13.65
C GLU A 53 -9.56 -3.31 -12.29
N GLY A 54 -8.51 -2.54 -11.99
CA GLY A 54 -7.83 -2.62 -10.72
C GLY A 54 -6.68 -1.63 -10.64
N ASP A 55 -6.78 -0.70 -9.71
CA ASP A 55 -5.83 0.38 -9.50
C ASP A 55 -5.01 0.16 -8.23
N GLY A 56 -3.80 0.70 -8.21
CA GLY A 56 -2.95 0.73 -7.03
C GLY A 56 -3.11 2.04 -6.26
N ILE A 57 -2.97 1.99 -4.94
CA ILE A 57 -2.93 3.16 -4.07
C ILE A 57 -1.65 3.14 -3.25
N GLY A 58 -0.92 4.24 -3.24
CA GLY A 58 0.33 4.39 -2.52
C GLY A 58 0.65 5.85 -2.20
N LEU A 59 1.88 6.10 -1.75
CA LEU A 59 2.41 7.42 -1.47
C LEU A 59 3.52 7.79 -2.47
N ASN A 60 3.63 9.09 -2.74
CA ASN A 60 4.65 9.65 -3.62
C ASN A 60 5.91 9.95 -2.81
N TYR A 61 6.80 8.97 -2.62
CA TYR A 61 8.01 9.14 -1.82
C TYR A 61 9.10 9.88 -2.60
N HIS A 62 9.33 11.15 -2.30
CA HIS A 62 10.24 12.05 -3.02
C HIS A 62 11.67 11.53 -3.16
N LEU A 63 12.20 10.96 -2.08
CA LEU A 63 13.58 10.48 -2.02
C LEU A 63 13.67 8.95 -2.05
N GLY A 64 12.54 8.29 -2.36
CA GLY A 64 12.43 6.85 -2.50
C GLY A 64 12.76 6.08 -1.23
N LEU A 65 13.41 4.92 -1.37
CA LEU A 65 13.97 4.18 -0.25
C LEU A 65 15.29 4.85 0.18
N PHE A 66 16.31 4.75 -0.62
CA PHE A 66 17.61 5.42 -0.59
C PHE A 66 18.48 4.89 -1.74
N LYS A 67 19.55 5.60 -2.06
CA LYS A 67 20.61 5.15 -2.94
C LYS A 67 21.80 4.67 -2.11
N GLN A 68 22.34 3.50 -2.43
CA GLN A 68 23.56 2.98 -1.80
C GLN A 68 24.79 3.51 -2.54
N VAL A 69 25.71 4.10 -1.79
CA VAL A 69 27.01 4.55 -2.28
C VAL A 69 28.13 3.97 -1.40
N PHE A 70 29.36 3.97 -1.91
CA PHE A 70 30.51 3.52 -1.14
C PHE A 70 31.46 4.69 -0.90
N GLU A 71 31.71 5.01 0.37
CA GLU A 71 32.67 6.02 0.81
C GLU A 71 33.65 5.39 1.79
N ASN A 72 34.95 5.57 1.58
CA ASN A 72 35.99 5.04 2.46
C ASN A 72 35.86 3.53 2.75
N HIS A 73 35.52 2.74 1.72
CA HIS A 73 35.26 1.28 1.80
C HIS A 73 34.06 0.89 2.71
N LYS A 74 33.16 1.79 2.99
CA LYS A 74 31.92 1.54 3.75
C LYS A 74 30.73 1.90 2.90
N GLN A 75 29.66 1.13 3.05
CA GLN A 75 28.37 1.47 2.48
C GLN A 75 27.80 2.69 3.20
N LYS A 76 27.19 3.58 2.43
CA LYS A 76 26.45 4.75 2.92
C LYS A 76 25.15 4.87 2.16
N GLU A 77 24.08 5.21 2.84
CA GLU A 77 22.78 5.54 2.28
C GLU A 77 22.72 7.03 1.98
N THR A 78 22.14 7.37 0.83
CA THR A 78 21.91 8.76 0.40
C THR A 78 20.52 8.91 -0.19
N PRO A 79 19.92 10.12 -0.22
CA PRO A 79 18.68 10.36 -0.92
C PRO A 79 18.72 9.89 -2.37
N ASN A 80 17.60 9.35 -2.85
CA ASN A 80 17.43 8.91 -4.24
C ASN A 80 16.26 9.68 -4.89
N PRO A 81 16.42 10.99 -5.22
CA PRO A 81 15.38 11.76 -5.86
C PRO A 81 15.12 11.21 -7.26
N TRP A 82 13.86 10.90 -7.56
CA TRP A 82 13.44 10.33 -8.83
C TRP A 82 12.37 11.18 -9.52
N ILE A 83 11.69 12.06 -8.77
CA ILE A 83 10.67 12.98 -9.29
C ILE A 83 11.36 14.17 -9.95
N GLN A 84 11.08 14.39 -11.22
CA GLN A 84 11.59 15.50 -12.00
C GLN A 84 10.44 16.31 -12.59
N ASN A 85 10.71 17.57 -12.98
CA ASN A 85 9.71 18.47 -13.58
C ASN A 85 9.05 17.92 -14.88
N THR A 86 9.68 16.97 -15.54
CA THR A 86 9.19 16.29 -16.74
C THR A 86 8.88 14.81 -16.48
N SER A 87 8.54 14.47 -15.23
CA SER A 87 8.21 13.10 -14.85
C SER A 87 6.90 12.65 -15.51
N TRP A 88 6.69 11.34 -15.55
CA TRP A 88 5.45 10.71 -16.02
C TRP A 88 4.35 10.65 -14.94
N LEU A 89 4.51 11.39 -13.85
CA LEU A 89 3.46 11.67 -12.89
C LEU A 89 2.47 12.69 -13.49
N THR A 90 1.20 12.32 -13.50
CA THR A 90 0.11 13.21 -13.91
C THR A 90 -0.55 13.80 -12.68
N ASP A 91 -0.50 15.12 -12.51
CA ASP A 91 -1.27 15.83 -11.48
C ASP A 91 -2.77 15.76 -11.85
N THR A 92 -3.57 15.18 -10.97
CA THR A 92 -5.01 15.00 -11.20
C THR A 92 -5.84 16.22 -10.76
N GLY A 93 -5.27 17.13 -10.01
CA GLY A 93 -5.99 18.22 -9.35
C GLY A 93 -6.93 17.75 -8.21
N ILE A 94 -6.88 16.49 -7.83
CA ILE A 94 -7.66 15.91 -6.72
C ILE A 94 -6.82 15.94 -5.45
N GLY A 95 -7.45 16.26 -4.34
CA GLY A 95 -6.85 16.20 -3.01
C GLY A 95 -7.91 16.05 -1.94
N PHE A 96 -7.47 15.62 -0.75
CA PHE A 96 -8.33 15.40 0.41
C PHE A 96 -7.68 15.92 1.68
N ASP A 97 -8.49 16.32 2.64
CA ASP A 97 -8.04 16.64 3.97
C ASP A 97 -7.98 15.36 4.83
N VAL A 98 -6.80 15.04 5.31
CA VAL A 98 -6.56 13.91 6.20
C VAL A 98 -6.39 14.43 7.63
N PRO A 99 -7.32 14.13 8.54
CA PRO A 99 -7.26 14.59 9.92
C PRO A 99 -6.29 13.74 10.74
N PHE A 100 -5.48 14.40 11.55
CA PHE A 100 -4.69 13.82 12.63
C PHE A 100 -5.14 14.42 13.97
N LYS A 101 -4.51 14.05 15.07
CA LYS A 101 -4.91 14.49 16.41
C LYS A 101 -5.03 16.00 16.53
N ASP A 102 -3.99 16.73 16.14
CA ASP A 102 -3.88 18.17 16.41
C ASP A 102 -3.86 19.02 15.12
N PHE A 103 -3.92 18.39 13.96
CA PHE A 103 -3.87 19.06 12.65
C PHE A 103 -4.48 18.19 11.54
N SER A 104 -4.66 18.80 10.38
CA SER A 104 -4.96 18.06 9.14
C SER A 104 -3.89 18.38 8.09
N LEU A 105 -3.68 17.44 7.17
CA LEU A 105 -2.86 17.64 5.98
C LEU A 105 -3.73 17.56 4.74
N HIS A 106 -3.57 18.54 3.86
CA HIS A 106 -4.15 18.46 2.52
C HIS A 106 -3.25 17.65 1.61
N SER A 107 -3.83 16.71 0.87
CA SER A 107 -3.11 15.87 -0.07
C SER A 107 -3.24 16.36 -1.51
N LYS A 108 -2.30 15.92 -2.35
CA LYS A 108 -2.39 15.94 -3.82
C LYS A 108 -2.35 14.53 -4.33
N LEU A 109 -3.10 14.26 -5.38
CA LEU A 109 -3.10 12.97 -6.06
C LEU A 109 -2.38 13.07 -7.40
N TYR A 110 -1.38 12.22 -7.57
CA TYR A 110 -0.70 11.99 -8.84
C TYR A 110 -1.00 10.59 -9.36
N ASP A 111 -1.17 10.47 -10.66
CA ASP A 111 -1.37 9.21 -11.34
C ASP A 111 -0.14 8.79 -12.12
N ILE A 112 0.14 7.49 -12.11
CA ILE A 112 1.01 6.80 -13.06
C ILE A 112 0.15 5.82 -13.86
N ASP A 113 0.26 5.86 -15.18
CA ASP A 113 -0.39 4.88 -16.05
C ASP A 113 0.30 3.53 -15.97
N VAL A 114 -0.48 2.50 -15.63
CA VAL A 114 -0.02 1.10 -15.63
C VAL A 114 -0.52 0.45 -16.92
N THR A 115 0.30 0.51 -17.94
CA THR A 115 -0.04 -0.02 -19.28
C THR A 115 0.19 -1.53 -19.35
N GLY A 116 -0.86 -2.27 -19.60
CA GLY A 116 -0.83 -3.71 -19.84
C GLY A 116 -0.31 -4.07 -21.23
N TYR A 117 -0.22 -5.38 -21.47
CA TYR A 117 0.13 -5.93 -22.78
C TYR A 117 -1.12 -5.88 -23.66
N GLU A 118 -1.12 -5.23 -24.76
CA GLU A 118 -2.19 -5.04 -25.74
C GLU A 118 -3.18 -3.91 -25.44
N ASN A 119 -4.07 -4.00 -24.45
CA ASN A 119 -5.22 -3.07 -24.37
C ASN A 119 -5.59 -2.54 -22.98
N GLY A 120 -4.94 -2.99 -21.92
CA GLY A 120 -5.29 -2.58 -20.57
C GLY A 120 -4.45 -1.39 -20.11
N THR A 121 -5.09 -0.39 -19.52
CA THR A 121 -4.41 0.67 -18.80
C THR A 121 -5.17 0.94 -17.50
N ASN A 122 -4.51 0.70 -16.38
CA ASN A 122 -4.99 1.01 -15.05
C ASN A 122 -4.15 2.14 -14.45
N LYS A 123 -4.41 2.53 -13.23
CA LYS A 123 -3.70 3.61 -12.56
C LYS A 123 -2.96 3.12 -11.32
N LEU A 124 -1.84 3.76 -11.05
CA LEU A 124 -1.24 3.80 -9.73
C LEU A 124 -1.45 5.21 -9.17
N HIS A 125 -2.30 5.31 -8.17
CA HIS A 125 -2.66 6.55 -7.48
C HIS A 125 -1.67 6.81 -6.35
N LEU A 126 -0.92 7.91 -6.44
CA LEU A 126 0.12 8.28 -5.48
C LEU A 126 -0.28 9.57 -4.78
N PHE A 127 -0.55 9.47 -3.50
CA PHE A 127 -0.84 10.63 -2.66
C PHE A 127 0.43 11.26 -2.10
N ASP A 128 0.44 12.58 -2.05
CA ASP A 128 1.54 13.40 -1.57
C ASP A 128 1.02 14.50 -0.65
N ILE A 129 1.89 15.08 0.16
CA ILE A 129 1.58 16.32 0.90
C ILE A 129 2.04 17.54 0.10
N GLU A 130 1.32 18.65 0.25
CA GLU A 130 1.66 19.90 -0.46
C GLU A 130 2.95 20.56 0.05
N SER A 131 3.33 20.30 1.30
CA SER A 131 4.36 21.02 2.03
C SER A 131 5.65 20.21 2.25
N VAL A 132 5.88 19.16 1.48
CA VAL A 132 7.10 18.35 1.60
C VAL A 132 8.36 19.20 1.37
N ASN A 133 9.37 19.01 2.20
CA ASN A 133 10.61 19.77 2.15
C ASN A 133 11.83 18.83 2.09
N GLU A 134 12.34 18.61 0.89
CA GLU A 134 13.49 17.75 0.65
C GLU A 134 14.79 18.28 1.28
N ASN A 135 14.86 19.58 1.58
CA ASN A 135 16.07 20.22 2.12
C ASN A 135 16.30 19.97 3.61
N ILE A 136 15.34 19.34 4.32
CA ILE A 136 15.51 18.97 5.74
C ILE A 136 16.38 17.74 5.95
N VAL A 137 16.71 17.01 4.88
CA VAL A 137 17.54 15.81 4.96
C VAL A 137 19.00 16.20 5.19
N GLY A 138 19.56 15.71 6.28
CA GLY A 138 20.94 15.93 6.68
C GLY A 138 21.95 14.97 6.01
N ASP A 139 23.02 14.67 6.72
CA ASP A 139 23.99 13.69 6.23
C ASP A 139 23.36 12.28 6.10
N GLY A 140 23.60 11.66 4.96
CA GLY A 140 22.96 10.39 4.63
C GLY A 140 21.47 10.53 4.36
N ILE A 141 20.64 9.88 5.16
CA ILE A 141 19.18 9.86 5.07
C ILE A 141 18.49 10.35 6.37
N SER A 142 19.24 11.00 7.25
CA SER A 142 18.73 11.48 8.55
C SER A 142 17.98 12.81 8.42
N PHE A 143 16.89 12.94 9.17
CA PHE A 143 16.09 14.17 9.24
C PHE A 143 15.32 14.24 10.57
N ASP A 144 14.76 15.40 10.91
CA ASP A 144 13.86 15.53 12.04
C ASP A 144 12.50 14.87 11.75
N LYS A 145 12.21 13.79 12.47
CA LYS A 145 10.97 13.00 12.31
C LYS A 145 9.74 13.67 12.93
N ASN A 146 9.88 14.76 13.68
CA ASN A 146 8.76 15.40 14.38
C ASN A 146 7.92 16.31 13.49
N ASP A 147 8.50 16.89 12.45
CA ASP A 147 7.78 17.78 11.53
C ASP A 147 7.08 17.00 10.40
N ILE A 148 5.96 16.37 10.77
CA ILE A 148 5.15 15.56 9.86
C ILE A 148 4.68 16.36 8.63
N ARG A 149 4.49 17.69 8.76
CA ARG A 149 4.05 18.55 7.66
C ARG A 149 5.09 18.70 6.55
N GLU A 150 6.35 18.43 6.86
CA GLU A 150 7.46 18.56 5.92
C GLU A 150 8.07 17.21 5.52
N ASN A 151 7.88 16.14 6.31
CA ASN A 151 8.62 14.90 6.15
C ASN A 151 7.80 13.67 5.75
N LEU A 152 6.45 13.74 5.78
CA LEU A 152 5.59 12.56 5.67
C LEU A 152 5.86 11.71 4.41
N THR A 153 6.12 12.35 3.27
CA THR A 153 6.33 11.69 1.98
C THR A 153 7.78 11.77 1.49
N LEU A 154 8.75 11.97 2.38
CA LEU A 154 10.17 11.99 2.00
C LEU A 154 10.70 10.61 1.64
N PHE A 155 10.62 9.66 2.56
CA PHE A 155 11.21 8.32 2.41
C PHE A 155 10.18 7.21 2.58
N LEU A 156 10.34 6.14 1.81
CA LEU A 156 9.51 4.93 1.88
C LEU A 156 9.63 4.22 3.24
N TYR A 157 10.86 4.05 3.75
CA TYR A 157 11.14 3.47 5.07
C TYR A 157 12.09 4.37 5.84
N PRO A 158 11.56 5.39 6.55
CA PRO A 158 12.38 6.13 7.50
C PRO A 158 12.82 5.22 8.64
N ASP A 159 13.93 5.56 9.29
CA ASP A 159 14.42 4.84 10.46
C ASP A 159 13.35 4.84 11.57
N ASP A 160 12.91 3.66 11.97
CA ASP A 160 11.88 3.42 13.00
C ASP A 160 12.45 2.76 14.27
N SER A 161 13.74 2.90 14.50
CA SER A 161 14.41 2.40 15.70
C SER A 161 14.07 3.19 16.97
N ASP A 162 13.40 4.34 16.83
CA ASP A 162 12.92 5.18 17.91
C ASP A 162 11.41 5.42 17.84
N LYS A 163 10.84 5.95 18.92
CA LYS A 163 9.40 6.25 19.02
C LYS A 163 8.93 7.20 17.92
N GLN A 164 9.70 8.19 17.53
CA GLN A 164 9.35 9.17 16.52
C GLN A 164 9.25 8.51 15.15
N GLY A 165 10.16 7.58 14.83
CA GLY A 165 10.09 6.79 13.61
C GLY A 165 8.89 5.84 13.58
N GLU A 166 8.58 5.17 14.69
CA GLU A 166 7.37 4.35 14.79
C GLU A 166 6.10 5.18 14.61
N LEU A 167 6.02 6.38 15.22
CA LEU A 167 4.89 7.30 15.00
C LEU A 167 4.80 7.78 13.54
N LEU A 168 5.93 8.11 12.92
CA LEU A 168 5.97 8.51 11.50
C LEU A 168 5.41 7.40 10.59
N ARG A 169 5.71 6.13 10.86
CA ARG A 169 5.09 5.01 10.13
C ARG A 169 3.57 5.00 10.26
N ILE A 170 3.03 5.22 11.46
CA ILE A 170 1.57 5.31 11.66
C ILE A 170 1.00 6.50 10.86
N TYR A 171 1.67 7.66 10.88
CA TYR A 171 1.28 8.82 10.07
C TYR A 171 1.24 8.48 8.57
N GLN A 172 2.28 7.84 8.03
CA GLN A 172 2.35 7.43 6.62
C GLN A 172 1.24 6.44 6.26
N GLN A 173 1.05 5.40 7.07
CA GLN A 173 0.03 4.38 6.84
C GLN A 173 -1.37 5.00 6.86
N TYR A 174 -1.67 5.81 7.86
CA TYR A 174 -2.99 6.45 7.95
C TYR A 174 -3.22 7.46 6.83
N PHE A 175 -2.22 8.26 6.46
CA PHE A 175 -2.33 9.20 5.35
C PHE A 175 -2.67 8.47 4.04
N MET A 176 -2.00 7.36 3.76
CA MET A 176 -2.29 6.54 2.59
C MET A 176 -3.72 5.99 2.61
N VAL A 177 -4.14 5.37 3.70
CA VAL A 177 -5.45 4.69 3.74
C VAL A 177 -6.62 5.67 3.79
N SER A 178 -6.47 6.81 4.47
CA SER A 178 -7.52 7.84 4.53
C SER A 178 -7.75 8.48 3.16
N ASN A 179 -6.68 8.81 2.45
CA ASN A 179 -6.76 9.31 1.08
C ASN A 179 -7.40 8.26 0.14
N GLY A 180 -6.92 7.01 0.19
CA GLY A 180 -7.46 5.93 -0.63
C GLY A 180 -8.96 5.68 -0.36
N ALA A 181 -9.35 5.63 0.90
CA ALA A 181 -10.76 5.44 1.26
C ALA A 181 -11.64 6.61 0.79
N GLN A 182 -11.19 7.86 0.97
CA GLN A 182 -11.92 9.04 0.47
C GLN A 182 -12.04 9.03 -1.05
N PHE A 183 -10.98 8.67 -1.75
CA PHE A 183 -10.96 8.58 -3.21
C PHE A 183 -11.92 7.52 -3.73
N ILE A 184 -11.92 6.31 -3.15
CA ILE A 184 -12.83 5.22 -3.50
C ILE A 184 -14.30 5.66 -3.32
N LEU A 185 -14.63 6.27 -2.18
CA LEU A 185 -15.99 6.73 -1.94
C LEU A 185 -16.40 7.83 -2.92
N LYS A 186 -15.50 8.78 -3.22
CA LYS A 186 -15.73 9.83 -4.22
C LYS A 186 -16.04 9.23 -5.60
N GLU A 187 -15.23 8.28 -6.06
CA GLU A 187 -15.47 7.61 -7.35
C GLU A 187 -16.79 6.86 -7.40
N CYS A 188 -17.16 6.16 -6.31
CA CYS A 188 -18.46 5.49 -6.22
C CYS A 188 -19.63 6.49 -6.30
N GLU A 189 -19.54 7.61 -5.58
CA GLU A 189 -20.55 8.68 -5.61
C GLU A 189 -20.66 9.29 -7.01
N GLU A 190 -19.53 9.54 -7.70
CA GLU A 190 -19.50 10.07 -9.07
C GLU A 190 -20.06 9.10 -10.12
N LYS A 191 -19.86 7.80 -9.92
CA LYS A 191 -20.46 6.74 -10.74
C LYS A 191 -21.94 6.49 -10.41
N GLY A 192 -22.49 7.17 -9.37
CA GLY A 192 -23.89 7.05 -8.94
C GLY A 192 -24.18 5.76 -8.18
N TYR A 193 -23.17 5.09 -7.64
CA TYR A 193 -23.36 3.90 -6.81
C TYR A 193 -23.80 4.27 -5.39
N SER A 194 -24.70 3.47 -4.82
CA SER A 194 -25.07 3.61 -3.41
C SER A 194 -23.94 3.13 -2.52
N LEU A 195 -23.52 3.94 -1.56
CA LEU A 195 -22.49 3.54 -0.58
C LEU A 195 -22.97 2.41 0.35
N GLU A 196 -24.29 2.20 0.49
CA GLU A 196 -24.84 1.03 1.21
C GLU A 196 -24.59 -0.30 0.46
N GLU A 197 -24.24 -0.22 -0.82
CA GLU A 197 -23.91 -1.35 -1.69
C GLU A 197 -22.46 -1.34 -2.16
N LEU A 198 -21.58 -0.63 -1.45
CA LEU A 198 -20.15 -0.50 -1.79
C LEU A 198 -19.49 -1.86 -2.04
N ASP A 199 -19.81 -2.86 -1.24
CA ASP A 199 -19.33 -4.25 -1.35
C ASP A 199 -19.72 -4.97 -2.65
N LYS A 200 -20.65 -4.42 -3.42
CA LYS A 200 -21.02 -4.95 -4.75
C LYS A 200 -20.21 -4.33 -5.89
N HIS A 201 -19.51 -3.23 -5.61
CA HIS A 201 -18.82 -2.44 -6.63
C HIS A 201 -17.31 -2.36 -6.41
N VAL A 202 -16.84 -2.57 -5.17
CA VAL A 202 -15.45 -2.36 -4.77
C VAL A 202 -14.93 -3.55 -3.96
N VAL A 203 -13.68 -3.93 -4.28
CA VAL A 203 -12.86 -4.81 -3.44
C VAL A 203 -11.58 -4.04 -3.09
N ILE A 204 -11.24 -4.02 -1.81
CA ILE A 204 -10.00 -3.43 -1.30
C ILE A 204 -9.07 -4.56 -0.88
N GLN A 205 -7.93 -4.70 -1.57
CA GLN A 205 -6.90 -5.66 -1.20
C GLN A 205 -5.93 -5.01 -0.22
N ILE A 206 -5.96 -5.47 1.03
CA ILE A 206 -5.01 -5.09 2.09
C ILE A 206 -3.73 -5.90 1.86
N ASN A 207 -2.69 -5.22 1.41
CA ASN A 207 -1.41 -5.82 1.06
C ASN A 207 -0.47 -5.80 2.28
N ASP A 208 -0.42 -6.90 3.03
CA ASP A 208 0.15 -6.98 4.38
C ASP A 208 -0.62 -6.13 5.40
N THR A 209 -0.05 -5.83 6.56
CA THR A 209 -0.73 -5.09 7.64
C THR A 209 -0.60 -3.56 7.53
N HIS A 210 0.22 -3.05 6.63
CA HIS A 210 0.45 -1.61 6.48
C HIS A 210 -0.84 -0.81 6.19
N PRO A 211 -1.79 -1.29 5.33
CA PRO A 211 -3.03 -0.60 5.07
C PRO A 211 -4.20 -0.97 6.00
N SER A 212 -4.01 -1.77 7.06
CA SER A 212 -5.10 -2.29 7.90
C SER A 212 -6.02 -1.21 8.48
N MET A 213 -5.51 0.01 8.71
CA MET A 213 -6.33 1.12 9.18
C MET A 213 -7.44 1.53 8.19
N VAL A 214 -7.45 1.00 6.96
CA VAL A 214 -8.56 1.23 6.01
C VAL A 214 -9.89 0.71 6.57
N ILE A 215 -9.87 -0.36 7.36
CA ILE A 215 -11.07 -0.92 7.98
C ILE A 215 -11.77 0.10 8.89
N PRO A 216 -11.16 0.59 9.98
CA PRO A 216 -11.80 1.58 10.84
C PRO A 216 -12.00 2.93 10.14
N GLU A 217 -11.15 3.33 9.20
CA GLU A 217 -11.31 4.59 8.48
C GLU A 217 -12.52 4.55 7.54
N LEU A 218 -12.70 3.48 6.79
CA LEU A 218 -13.86 3.35 5.90
C LEU A 218 -15.16 3.27 6.69
N ILE A 219 -15.19 2.57 7.84
CA ILE A 219 -16.33 2.59 8.77
C ILE A 219 -16.61 4.01 9.23
N ARG A 220 -15.59 4.78 9.63
CA ARG A 220 -15.73 6.18 10.04
C ARG A 220 -16.35 7.05 8.94
N LEU A 221 -15.86 6.91 7.72
CA LEU A 221 -16.31 7.68 6.57
C LEU A 221 -17.75 7.32 6.17
N LEU A 222 -18.12 6.06 6.23
CA LEU A 222 -19.51 5.60 5.97
C LEU A 222 -20.47 6.06 7.05
N THR A 223 -20.08 5.96 8.32
CA THR A 223 -20.93 6.43 9.43
C THR A 223 -21.09 7.95 9.43
N ALA A 224 -20.06 8.71 9.04
CA ALA A 224 -20.16 10.16 8.86
C ALA A 224 -21.15 10.56 7.73
N ARG A 225 -21.44 9.65 6.80
CA ARG A 225 -22.45 9.80 5.74
C ARG A 225 -23.83 9.27 6.11
N GLY A 226 -24.04 8.92 7.39
CA GLY A 226 -25.34 8.51 7.92
C GLY A 226 -25.63 7.01 7.85
N ILE A 227 -24.71 6.19 7.39
CA ILE A 227 -24.84 4.72 7.43
C ILE A 227 -24.65 4.26 8.88
N SER A 228 -25.51 3.35 9.35
CA SER A 228 -25.40 2.85 10.72
C SER A 228 -24.10 2.09 10.95
N MET A 229 -23.59 2.07 12.19
CA MET A 229 -22.37 1.35 12.55
C MET A 229 -22.43 -0.12 12.12
N ASP A 230 -23.53 -0.81 12.38
CA ASP A 230 -23.69 -2.23 12.03
C ASP A 230 -23.63 -2.43 10.51
N LYS A 231 -24.30 -1.58 9.75
CA LYS A 231 -24.29 -1.66 8.29
C LYS A 231 -22.92 -1.31 7.72
N ALA A 232 -22.24 -0.29 8.26
CA ALA A 232 -20.89 0.08 7.85
C ALA A 232 -19.88 -1.06 8.09
N ILE A 233 -19.97 -1.73 9.24
CA ILE A 233 -19.13 -2.91 9.55
C ILE A 233 -19.42 -4.05 8.57
N GLU A 234 -20.69 -4.33 8.25
CA GLU A 234 -21.06 -5.35 7.27
C GLU A 234 -20.48 -5.03 5.88
N ILE A 235 -20.67 -3.82 5.39
CA ILE A 235 -20.16 -3.35 4.10
C ILE A 235 -18.63 -3.52 4.05
N VAL A 236 -17.90 -3.00 5.04
CA VAL A 236 -16.43 -3.03 5.06
C VAL A 236 -15.92 -4.48 5.15
N THR A 237 -16.58 -5.33 5.94
CA THR A 237 -16.23 -6.75 6.03
C THR A 237 -16.33 -7.46 4.68
N ASN A 238 -17.31 -7.11 3.86
CA ASN A 238 -17.50 -7.69 2.53
C ASN A 238 -16.67 -7.00 1.43
N THR A 239 -16.08 -5.84 1.73
CA THR A 239 -15.25 -5.07 0.77
C THR A 239 -13.77 -5.39 0.90
N CYS A 240 -13.27 -5.68 2.12
CA CYS A 240 -11.84 -5.85 2.39
C CYS A 240 -11.40 -7.30 2.32
N ALA A 241 -10.26 -7.53 1.67
CA ALA A 241 -9.54 -8.81 1.64
C ALA A 241 -8.10 -8.60 2.10
N TYR A 242 -7.54 -9.55 2.84
CA TYR A 242 -6.21 -9.46 3.44
C TYR A 242 -5.25 -10.47 2.84
N THR A 243 -4.08 -10.02 2.42
CA THR A 243 -2.95 -10.86 2.04
C THR A 243 -1.88 -10.84 3.12
N ASN A 244 -1.56 -12.00 3.68
CA ASN A 244 -0.43 -12.18 4.58
C ASN A 244 0.84 -12.58 3.80
N HIS A 245 1.96 -11.89 4.05
CA HIS A 245 3.25 -12.15 3.40
C HIS A 245 4.29 -12.79 4.31
N THR A 246 4.03 -12.92 5.61
CA THR A 246 5.00 -13.42 6.58
C THR A 246 4.49 -14.63 7.36
N ILE A 247 5.44 -15.48 7.82
CA ILE A 247 5.18 -16.55 8.80
C ILE A 247 5.77 -16.19 10.17
N LEU A 248 6.37 -15.01 10.32
CA LEU A 248 6.97 -14.59 11.59
C LEU A 248 5.96 -13.77 12.38
N ALA A 249 5.51 -14.31 13.50
CA ALA A 249 4.55 -13.65 14.39
C ALA A 249 5.06 -12.27 14.88
N GLU A 250 6.37 -12.11 15.01
CA GLU A 250 7.01 -10.84 15.39
C GLU A 250 6.86 -9.75 14.33
N ALA A 251 6.76 -10.14 13.06
CA ALA A 251 6.61 -9.21 11.93
C ALA A 251 5.17 -8.75 11.71
N LEU A 252 4.19 -9.33 12.40
CA LEU A 252 2.81 -8.86 12.38
C LEU A 252 2.69 -7.60 13.24
N GLU A 253 2.34 -6.48 12.61
CA GLU A 253 2.29 -5.18 13.28
C GLU A 253 1.31 -5.14 14.45
N LYS A 254 1.78 -4.59 15.55
CA LYS A 254 1.01 -4.37 16.79
C LYS A 254 1.33 -2.97 17.29
N TRP A 255 0.36 -2.10 17.26
CA TRP A 255 0.56 -0.72 17.70
C TRP A 255 0.06 -0.50 19.12
N PRO A 256 0.88 0.07 20.02
CA PRO A 256 0.40 0.53 21.33
C PRO A 256 -0.77 1.50 21.17
N ILE A 257 -1.78 1.39 22.03
CA ILE A 257 -2.97 2.27 21.96
C ILE A 257 -2.57 3.73 22.11
N ASP A 258 -1.62 4.06 22.98
CA ASP A 258 -1.13 5.43 23.18
C ASP A 258 -0.49 6.02 21.90
N TYR A 259 0.11 5.20 21.03
CA TYR A 259 0.64 5.64 19.74
C TYR A 259 -0.51 5.98 18.78
N LEU A 260 -1.52 5.12 18.69
CA LEU A 260 -2.69 5.40 17.86
C LEU A 260 -3.48 6.61 18.38
N GLU A 261 -3.62 6.76 19.70
CA GLU A 261 -4.23 7.95 20.33
C GLU A 261 -3.39 9.23 20.12
N ALA A 262 -2.09 9.10 19.94
CA ALA A 262 -1.22 10.24 19.60
C ALA A 262 -1.37 10.69 18.15
N VAL A 263 -1.69 9.80 17.22
CA VAL A 263 -1.75 10.09 15.79
C VAL A 263 -3.20 10.18 15.29
N VAL A 264 -4.03 9.16 15.57
CA VAL A 264 -5.38 8.97 15.01
C VAL A 264 -6.44 8.72 16.10
N PRO A 265 -6.59 9.59 17.11
CA PRO A 265 -7.51 9.34 18.22
C PRO A 265 -8.96 9.16 17.79
N HIS A 266 -9.34 9.73 16.65
CA HIS A 266 -10.68 9.63 16.08
C HIS A 266 -11.01 8.23 15.54
N LEU A 267 -10.03 7.37 15.25
CA LEU A 267 -10.26 5.96 14.91
C LEU A 267 -10.45 5.07 16.14
N MET A 268 -9.94 5.48 17.29
CA MET A 268 -9.95 4.63 18.49
C MET A 268 -11.34 4.21 18.97
N PRO A 269 -12.40 5.06 18.92
CA PRO A 269 -13.76 4.60 19.25
C PRO A 269 -14.23 3.44 18.39
N ILE A 270 -13.91 3.47 17.08
CA ILE A 270 -14.28 2.40 16.15
C ILE A 270 -13.44 1.15 16.43
N ILE A 271 -12.12 1.28 16.55
CA ILE A 271 -11.23 0.15 16.87
C ILE A 271 -11.67 -0.53 18.18
N ARG A 272 -12.04 0.22 19.21
CA ARG A 272 -12.55 -0.31 20.49
C ARG A 272 -13.90 -1.01 20.31
N GLU A 273 -14.80 -0.49 19.50
CA GLU A 273 -16.08 -1.12 19.16
C GLU A 273 -15.85 -2.46 18.44
N LEU A 274 -14.98 -2.49 17.43
CA LEU A 274 -14.61 -3.71 16.72
C LEU A 274 -14.01 -4.76 17.69
N ALA A 275 -13.10 -4.33 18.55
CA ALA A 275 -12.48 -5.20 19.55
C ALA A 275 -13.50 -5.73 20.58
N ALA A 276 -14.43 -4.90 21.04
CA ALA A 276 -15.47 -5.29 21.99
C ALA A 276 -16.43 -6.35 21.39
N ARG A 277 -16.79 -6.22 20.11
CA ARG A 277 -17.61 -7.23 19.39
C ARG A 277 -16.89 -8.55 19.28
N VAL A 278 -15.59 -8.55 19.03
CA VAL A 278 -14.77 -9.77 19.00
C VAL A 278 -14.70 -10.41 20.40
N ALA A 279 -14.42 -9.62 21.43
CA ALA A 279 -14.35 -10.09 22.81
C ALA A 279 -15.68 -10.66 23.33
N ALA A 280 -16.80 -10.08 22.90
CA ALA A 280 -18.14 -10.61 23.24
C ALA A 280 -18.45 -11.97 22.58
N LYS A 281 -17.80 -12.25 21.44
CA LYS A 281 -18.05 -13.47 20.66
C LYS A 281 -17.06 -14.60 20.91
N TYR A 282 -15.81 -14.27 21.23
CA TYR A 282 -14.71 -15.23 21.35
C TYR A 282 -13.92 -15.00 22.63
N ASP A 283 -13.80 -16.04 23.45
CA ASP A 283 -13.05 -15.99 24.73
C ASP A 283 -11.54 -16.29 24.54
N ASN A 284 -11.11 -16.66 23.34
CA ASN A 284 -9.72 -16.96 23.02
C ASN A 284 -8.88 -15.68 22.91
N LYS A 285 -7.83 -15.57 23.73
CA LYS A 285 -6.91 -14.41 23.75
C LYS A 285 -6.13 -14.23 22.44
N ASP A 286 -5.86 -15.32 21.71
CA ASP A 286 -5.06 -15.29 20.49
C ASP A 286 -5.79 -14.63 19.32
N VAL A 287 -7.10 -14.45 19.44
CA VAL A 287 -7.91 -13.78 18.39
C VAL A 287 -8.39 -12.39 18.78
N GLN A 288 -8.06 -11.90 19.99
CA GLN A 288 -8.46 -10.56 20.41
C GLN A 288 -7.71 -9.48 19.63
N ILE A 289 -8.42 -8.46 19.15
CA ILE A 289 -7.82 -7.33 18.42
C ILE A 289 -6.94 -6.50 19.34
N ILE A 290 -7.36 -6.26 20.57
CA ILE A 290 -6.57 -5.58 21.61
C ILE A 290 -6.09 -6.61 22.61
N ASP A 291 -4.78 -6.68 22.83
CA ASP A 291 -4.17 -7.62 23.77
C ASP A 291 -4.10 -7.06 25.19
N GLU A 292 -3.63 -7.91 26.13
CA GLU A 292 -3.50 -7.58 27.56
C GLU A 292 -2.42 -6.51 27.85
N TRP A 293 -1.56 -6.20 26.87
CA TRP A 293 -0.57 -5.09 26.93
C TRP A 293 -1.05 -3.81 26.26
N ASN A 294 -2.35 -3.69 25.97
CA ASN A 294 -2.95 -2.55 25.28
C ASN A 294 -2.34 -2.28 23.88
N ARG A 295 -2.10 -3.31 23.12
CA ARG A 295 -1.65 -3.20 21.71
C ARG A 295 -2.76 -3.64 20.79
N VAL A 296 -2.95 -2.91 19.71
CA VAL A 296 -3.88 -3.25 18.61
C VAL A 296 -3.14 -4.12 17.59
N HIS A 297 -3.62 -5.33 17.37
CA HIS A 297 -3.10 -6.27 16.39
C HIS A 297 -3.76 -6.03 15.03
N MET A 298 -3.01 -5.49 14.08
CA MET A 298 -3.53 -5.09 12.77
C MET A 298 -4.05 -6.29 11.97
N ALA A 299 -3.25 -7.35 11.83
CA ALA A 299 -3.68 -8.57 11.12
C ALA A 299 -4.92 -9.24 11.72
N ARG A 300 -5.08 -9.17 13.06
CA ARG A 300 -6.29 -9.73 13.71
C ARG A 300 -7.54 -8.95 13.34
N MET A 301 -7.44 -7.64 13.21
CA MET A 301 -8.53 -6.79 12.72
C MET A 301 -8.88 -7.14 11.27
N ASP A 302 -7.88 -7.31 10.40
CA ASP A 302 -8.08 -7.69 9.00
C ASP A 302 -8.78 -9.04 8.84
N MET A 303 -8.40 -10.04 9.65
CA MET A 303 -8.99 -11.37 9.60
C MET A 303 -10.44 -11.40 10.11
N HIS A 304 -10.76 -10.62 11.14
CA HIS A 304 -12.15 -10.52 11.62
C HIS A 304 -13.05 -9.79 10.64
N TYR A 305 -12.57 -8.66 10.12
CA TYR A 305 -13.36 -7.69 9.33
C TYR A 305 -12.96 -7.62 7.85
N GLY A 306 -12.45 -8.71 7.32
CA GLY A 306 -12.28 -8.96 5.89
C GLY A 306 -12.98 -10.26 5.48
N PHE A 307 -13.35 -10.39 4.20
CA PHE A 307 -14.03 -11.58 3.68
C PHE A 307 -13.07 -12.68 3.24
N SER A 308 -11.78 -12.37 3.02
CA SER A 308 -10.78 -13.30 2.50
C SER A 308 -9.43 -13.07 3.16
N VAL A 309 -8.72 -14.16 3.45
CA VAL A 309 -7.35 -14.18 3.97
C VAL A 309 -6.54 -15.12 3.09
N ASN A 310 -5.52 -14.62 2.41
CA ASN A 310 -4.67 -15.49 1.62
C ASN A 310 -3.21 -15.49 2.06
N GLY A 311 -2.59 -16.66 1.96
CA GLY A 311 -1.15 -16.79 1.89
C GLY A 311 -0.65 -16.66 0.46
N VAL A 312 0.67 -16.61 0.28
CA VAL A 312 1.32 -16.27 -1.01
C VAL A 312 2.08 -17.45 -1.64
N ALA A 313 1.97 -18.62 -1.09
CA ALA A 313 2.43 -19.91 -1.63
C ALA A 313 1.68 -21.05 -0.95
N ALA A 314 1.58 -22.22 -1.58
CA ALA A 314 0.88 -23.38 -1.01
C ALA A 314 1.42 -23.75 0.37
N LEU A 315 2.73 -23.94 0.52
CA LEU A 315 3.36 -24.24 1.81
C LEU A 315 3.15 -23.11 2.83
N HIS A 316 3.29 -21.85 2.43
CA HIS A 316 3.03 -20.70 3.29
C HIS A 316 1.59 -20.72 3.84
N THR A 317 0.62 -20.94 2.96
CA THR A 317 -0.79 -21.00 3.33
C THR A 317 -1.09 -22.15 4.30
N GLU A 318 -0.47 -23.31 4.11
CA GLU A 318 -0.61 -24.43 5.05
C GLU A 318 0.03 -24.15 6.42
N ILE A 319 1.17 -23.43 6.46
CA ILE A 319 1.77 -22.96 7.72
C ILE A 319 0.83 -21.97 8.43
N LEU A 320 0.25 -21.02 7.69
CA LEU A 320 -0.73 -20.10 8.27
C LEU A 320 -1.93 -20.82 8.89
N LYS A 321 -2.53 -21.76 8.17
CA LYS A 321 -3.70 -22.52 8.64
C LYS A 321 -3.42 -23.42 9.84
N ASN A 322 -2.26 -24.05 9.84
CA ASN A 322 -1.99 -25.11 10.81
C ASN A 322 -1.14 -24.68 12.00
N VAL A 323 -0.44 -23.53 11.90
CA VAL A 323 0.49 -23.04 12.92
C VAL A 323 0.18 -21.59 13.29
N GLU A 324 0.57 -20.63 12.44
CA GLU A 324 0.65 -19.21 12.80
C GLU A 324 -0.71 -18.56 13.04
N LEU A 325 -1.70 -18.85 12.20
CA LEU A 325 -3.03 -18.28 12.27
C LEU A 325 -4.11 -19.36 12.54
N LYS A 326 -3.68 -20.50 13.09
CA LYS A 326 -4.59 -21.60 13.39
C LYS A 326 -5.82 -21.19 14.18
N PRO A 327 -5.76 -20.35 15.23
CA PRO A 327 -6.94 -19.89 15.95
C PRO A 327 -7.97 -19.19 15.05
N PHE A 328 -7.51 -18.46 14.04
CA PHE A 328 -8.38 -17.81 13.05
C PHE A 328 -8.91 -18.79 12.01
N TYR A 329 -8.09 -19.74 11.57
CA TYR A 329 -8.54 -20.78 10.66
C TYR A 329 -9.62 -21.67 11.29
N ASP A 330 -9.52 -21.97 12.59
CA ASP A 330 -10.53 -22.73 13.32
C ASP A 330 -11.89 -21.99 13.42
N ILE A 331 -11.88 -20.63 13.36
CA ILE A 331 -13.08 -19.78 13.39
C ILE A 331 -13.66 -19.51 11.98
N TYR A 332 -12.78 -19.28 11.00
CA TYR A 332 -13.12 -18.82 9.65
C TYR A 332 -12.44 -19.66 8.56
N PRO A 333 -12.62 -20.99 8.54
CA PRO A 333 -11.92 -21.83 7.56
C PRO A 333 -12.22 -21.43 6.11
N GLU A 334 -13.42 -20.91 5.85
CA GLU A 334 -13.88 -20.48 4.53
C GLU A 334 -13.16 -19.22 4.00
N LYS A 335 -12.59 -18.38 4.88
CA LYS A 335 -11.85 -17.18 4.46
C LYS A 335 -10.46 -17.51 3.92
N PHE A 336 -9.86 -18.63 4.38
CA PHE A 336 -8.46 -18.95 4.08
C PHE A 336 -8.28 -19.61 2.73
N ASN A 337 -7.43 -19.00 1.91
CA ASN A 337 -7.12 -19.51 0.58
C ASN A 337 -5.66 -19.22 0.19
N ASN A 338 -5.19 -19.83 -0.90
CA ASN A 338 -3.85 -19.64 -1.42
C ASN A 338 -3.88 -18.83 -2.72
N LYS A 339 -3.02 -17.82 -2.83
CA LYS A 339 -2.71 -17.10 -4.07
C LYS A 339 -1.19 -17.12 -4.24
N THR A 340 -0.68 -18.14 -4.93
CA THR A 340 0.76 -18.26 -5.17
C THR A 340 1.27 -17.04 -5.92
N ASN A 341 2.35 -16.44 -5.40
CA ASN A 341 3.02 -15.32 -6.06
C ASN A 341 3.42 -15.68 -7.48
N GLY A 342 3.19 -14.75 -8.39
CA GLY A 342 3.60 -14.83 -9.78
C GLY A 342 4.62 -13.76 -10.13
N ILE A 343 4.96 -13.71 -11.41
CA ILE A 343 5.86 -12.72 -12.00
C ILE A 343 5.27 -12.17 -13.28
N THR A 344 5.69 -10.98 -13.65
CA THR A 344 5.45 -10.43 -14.99
C THR A 344 6.37 -11.12 -15.98
N PHE A 345 5.83 -11.95 -16.87
CA PHE A 345 6.61 -12.72 -17.85
C PHE A 345 7.39 -11.82 -18.80
N ARG A 346 6.85 -10.68 -19.18
CA ARG A 346 7.53 -9.71 -20.04
C ARG A 346 8.88 -9.31 -19.46
N ARG A 347 8.95 -8.93 -18.19
CA ARG A 347 10.18 -8.55 -17.49
C ARG A 347 11.07 -9.77 -17.19
N TRP A 348 10.50 -10.81 -16.61
CA TRP A 348 11.26 -11.89 -15.97
C TRP A 348 11.53 -13.10 -16.87
N LEU A 349 10.93 -13.14 -18.06
CA LEU A 349 11.16 -14.17 -19.05
C LEU A 349 11.55 -13.56 -20.41
N MET A 350 10.63 -12.79 -21.03
CA MET A 350 10.82 -12.30 -22.39
C MET A 350 12.04 -11.38 -22.55
N HIS A 351 12.28 -10.52 -21.56
CA HIS A 351 13.46 -9.65 -21.54
C HIS A 351 14.74 -10.39 -21.10
N CYS A 352 14.65 -11.27 -20.12
CA CYS A 352 15.82 -11.92 -19.51
C CYS A 352 16.36 -13.09 -20.31
N ASP A 353 15.53 -13.84 -21.05
CA ASP A 353 15.94 -15.03 -21.80
C ASP A 353 15.31 -15.08 -23.20
N LYS A 354 15.90 -14.32 -24.10
CA LYS A 354 15.44 -14.25 -25.51
C LYS A 354 15.47 -15.61 -26.21
N LYS A 355 16.47 -16.48 -25.90
CA LYS A 355 16.57 -17.81 -26.53
C LYS A 355 15.44 -18.73 -26.10
N LEU A 356 15.04 -18.68 -24.84
CA LEU A 356 13.91 -19.46 -24.37
C LEU A 356 12.60 -18.97 -25.01
N VAL A 357 12.43 -17.66 -25.16
CA VAL A 357 11.26 -17.05 -25.81
C VAL A 357 11.19 -17.46 -27.29
N GLU A 358 12.32 -17.45 -28.02
CA GLU A 358 12.37 -17.89 -29.41
C GLU A 358 12.03 -19.39 -29.55
N TRP A 359 12.36 -20.19 -28.54
CA TRP A 359 12.05 -21.63 -28.53
C TRP A 359 10.58 -21.92 -28.20
N MET A 360 9.92 -21.11 -27.37
CA MET A 360 8.52 -21.27 -26.99
C MET A 360 7.57 -20.89 -28.11
#